data_4914c037eed7b424dbb586a3e31201c9
#
_entry.id   4914c037eed7b424dbb586a3e31201c9
#
_cell.length_a   1.000
_cell.length_b   1.000
_cell.length_c   1.000
_cell.angle_alpha   90.00
_cell.angle_beta   90.00
_cell.angle_gamma   90.00
#
_symmetry.space_group_name_H-M   'P 1'
#
loop_
_entity.id
_entity.type
_entity.pdbx_description
1 polymer ?
#
loop_
_entity_poly.entity_id
_entity_poly.type
_entity_poly.pdbx_seq_one_letter_code
_entity_poly.pdbx_strand_id
1 'polypeptide(L)'
;HEPIAMIRNTTQRIKFDKLGVTTVLGDLEYPIDHAIMGCDAIIFAAGSGGQTCKDKTVLVDHIGAIRSMVTAQVHGVKRYIMLSSINADENSNSRIAHYHKAKAFADRHLIETNLDWTIVCPGGLRDEEGNGLVSVHSDLFLEGITTRDNLAASLVSCLELPNTIGKRFSLIEGKTPIKEALLKV
;
A
#
# COMPACT_ATOMS: atom_id res chain seq x y z
N HIS A 1 6.96 7.36 -14.76
CA HIS A 1 7.50 6.26 -13.95
C HIS A 1 7.60 5.00 -14.80
N GLU A 2 8.57 4.15 -14.49
CA GLU A 2 8.74 2.82 -15.09
C GLU A 2 8.40 1.77 -14.03
N PRO A 3 7.16 1.28 -13.98
CA PRO A 3 6.74 0.34 -12.96
C PRO A 3 7.28 -1.07 -13.21
N ILE A 4 7.72 -1.73 -12.14
CA ILE A 4 8.01 -3.17 -12.10
C ILE A 4 7.01 -3.82 -11.16
N ALA A 5 6.16 -4.70 -11.68
CA ALA A 5 5.17 -5.39 -10.88
C ALA A 5 5.71 -6.71 -10.34
N MET A 6 5.85 -6.80 -9.02
CA MET A 6 6.12 -8.09 -8.37
C MET A 6 4.84 -8.93 -8.38
N ILE A 7 4.91 -10.10 -8.99
CA ILE A 7 3.81 -11.05 -9.11
C ILE A 7 4.16 -12.36 -8.42
N ARG A 8 3.19 -12.97 -7.74
CA ARG A 8 3.38 -14.27 -7.06
C ARG A 8 3.21 -15.46 -8.01
N ASN A 9 2.43 -15.29 -9.06
CA ASN A 9 2.14 -16.36 -10.00
C ASN A 9 2.35 -15.87 -11.44
N THR A 10 2.99 -16.69 -12.24
CA THR A 10 3.27 -16.39 -13.67
C THR A 10 2.00 -16.14 -14.49
N THR A 11 0.86 -16.71 -14.10
CA THR A 11 -0.43 -16.44 -14.76
C THR A 11 -0.87 -14.98 -14.65
N GLN A 12 -0.39 -14.25 -13.64
CA GLN A 12 -0.67 -12.82 -13.49
C GLN A 12 0.04 -11.97 -14.55
N ARG A 13 1.15 -12.47 -15.13
CA ARG A 13 1.97 -11.77 -16.14
C ARG A 13 1.15 -11.25 -17.32
N ILE A 14 0.21 -12.04 -17.81
CA ILE A 14 -0.61 -11.72 -18.99
C ILE A 14 -1.30 -10.35 -18.86
N LYS A 15 -1.71 -9.98 -17.65
CA LYS A 15 -2.36 -8.68 -17.39
C LYS A 15 -1.38 -7.52 -17.53
N PHE A 16 -0.16 -7.70 -17.05
CA PHE A 16 0.89 -6.67 -17.06
C PHE A 16 1.53 -6.53 -18.44
N ASP A 17 1.72 -7.64 -19.17
CA ASP A 17 2.25 -7.63 -20.53
C ASP A 17 1.37 -6.78 -21.46
N LYS A 18 0.04 -6.87 -21.32
CA LYS A 18 -0.91 -6.03 -22.07
C LYS A 18 -0.76 -4.54 -21.81
N LEU A 19 -0.22 -4.17 -20.65
CA LEU A 19 0.02 -2.79 -20.23
C LEU A 19 1.46 -2.35 -20.48
N GLY A 20 2.32 -3.22 -21.04
CA GLY A 20 3.74 -2.95 -21.24
C GLY A 20 4.54 -2.85 -19.92
N VAL A 21 4.03 -3.43 -18.83
CA VAL A 21 4.64 -3.35 -17.50
C VAL A 21 5.56 -4.55 -17.28
N THR A 22 6.80 -4.28 -16.92
CA THR A 22 7.77 -5.32 -16.52
C THR A 22 7.30 -6.06 -15.28
N THR A 23 7.44 -7.38 -15.28
CA THR A 23 7.09 -8.21 -14.12
C THR A 23 8.29 -8.96 -13.56
N VAL A 24 8.32 -9.09 -12.24
CA VAL A 24 9.28 -9.95 -11.52
C VAL A 24 8.50 -10.95 -10.66
N LEU A 25 8.92 -12.22 -10.69
CA LEU A 25 8.30 -13.24 -9.86
C LEU A 25 8.86 -13.13 -8.44
N GLY A 26 8.00 -13.04 -7.44
CA GLY A 26 8.39 -12.99 -6.03
C GLY A 26 7.23 -13.34 -5.10
N ASP A 27 7.55 -13.95 -3.98
CA ASP A 27 6.59 -14.27 -2.94
C ASP A 27 7.04 -13.66 -1.62
N LEU A 28 6.16 -12.85 -1.01
CA LEU A 28 6.43 -12.15 0.25
C LEU A 28 6.71 -13.07 1.44
N GLU A 29 6.45 -14.36 1.32
CA GLU A 29 6.84 -15.36 2.32
C GLU A 29 8.32 -15.71 2.27
N TYR A 30 9.04 -15.34 1.21
CA TYR A 30 10.46 -15.63 0.96
C TYR A 30 11.28 -14.34 0.71
N PRO A 31 12.61 -14.41 0.62
CA PRO A 31 13.43 -13.26 0.24
C PRO A 31 13.05 -12.69 -1.13
N ILE A 32 13.00 -11.36 -1.22
CA ILE A 32 12.56 -10.62 -2.41
C ILE A 32 13.59 -9.58 -2.89
N ASP A 33 14.85 -9.76 -2.53
CA ASP A 33 15.96 -8.85 -2.88
C ASP A 33 16.00 -8.56 -4.38
N HIS A 34 15.85 -9.60 -5.19
CA HIS A 34 15.84 -9.53 -6.65
C HIS A 34 14.69 -8.70 -7.23
N ALA A 35 13.63 -8.46 -6.46
CA ALA A 35 12.49 -7.65 -6.89
C ALA A 35 12.62 -6.18 -6.46
N ILE A 36 13.50 -5.88 -5.52
CA ILE A 36 13.65 -4.53 -4.93
C ILE A 36 14.96 -3.87 -5.38
N MET A 37 16.00 -4.64 -5.61
CA MET A 37 17.30 -4.14 -6.00
C MET A 37 17.21 -3.29 -7.28
N GLY A 38 17.72 -2.04 -7.22
CA GLY A 38 17.71 -1.10 -8.33
C GLY A 38 16.41 -0.31 -8.51
N CYS A 39 15.44 -0.46 -7.62
CA CYS A 39 14.25 0.39 -7.61
C CYS A 39 14.54 1.73 -6.91
N ASP A 40 13.90 2.81 -7.35
CA ASP A 40 13.96 4.13 -6.72
C ASP A 40 12.93 4.27 -5.59
N ALA A 41 11.80 3.55 -5.70
CA ALA A 41 10.71 3.61 -4.74
C ALA A 41 9.92 2.29 -4.70
N ILE A 42 9.19 2.08 -3.61
CA ILE A 42 8.29 0.94 -3.45
C ILE A 42 6.87 1.43 -3.16
N ILE A 43 5.89 0.88 -3.86
CA ILE A 43 4.48 0.95 -3.48
C ILE A 43 4.08 -0.46 -3.02
N PHE A 44 3.90 -0.63 -1.73
CA PHE A 44 3.43 -1.89 -1.16
C PHE A 44 1.91 -1.92 -1.13
N ALA A 45 1.32 -2.55 -2.14
CA ALA A 45 -0.13 -2.73 -2.29
C ALA A 45 -0.57 -4.20 -2.19
N ALA A 46 0.34 -5.08 -1.75
CA ALA A 46 0.05 -6.49 -1.60
C ALA A 46 -0.80 -6.78 -0.36
N GLY A 47 -1.54 -7.85 -0.42
CA GLY A 47 -2.30 -8.43 0.68
C GLY A 47 -2.65 -9.88 0.39
N SER A 48 -2.94 -10.63 1.43
CA SER A 48 -3.27 -12.06 1.33
C SER A 48 -4.57 -12.34 0.57
N GLY A 49 -5.48 -11.35 0.56
CA GLY A 49 -6.81 -11.46 -0.04
C GLY A 49 -7.85 -12.09 0.89
N GLY A 50 -9.13 -11.75 0.66
CA GLY A 50 -10.23 -12.16 1.54
C GLY A 50 -10.61 -13.65 1.49
N GLN A 51 -10.03 -14.42 0.58
CA GLN A 51 -10.30 -15.87 0.42
C GLN A 51 -9.21 -16.75 1.04
N THR A 52 -8.18 -16.15 1.67
CA THR A 52 -7.11 -16.91 2.33
C THR A 52 -7.37 -17.07 3.83
N CYS A 53 -6.67 -18.01 4.46
CA CYS A 53 -6.75 -18.20 5.92
C CYS A 53 -6.05 -17.04 6.66
N LYS A 54 -6.35 -16.89 7.95
CA LYS A 54 -5.78 -15.84 8.82
C LYS A 54 -4.26 -15.87 8.89
N ASP A 55 -3.66 -17.07 8.80
CA ASP A 55 -2.20 -17.21 8.80
C ASP A 55 -1.55 -16.53 7.61
N LYS A 56 -2.19 -16.56 6.43
CA LYS A 56 -1.70 -15.84 5.25
C LYS A 56 -1.75 -14.32 5.43
N THR A 57 -2.72 -13.80 6.17
CA THR A 57 -2.76 -12.38 6.53
C THR A 57 -1.52 -12.00 7.37
N VAL A 58 -1.15 -12.83 8.35
CA VAL A 58 0.07 -12.59 9.13
C VAL A 58 1.32 -12.69 8.25
N LEU A 59 1.42 -13.73 7.42
CA LEU A 59 2.61 -13.97 6.60
C LEU A 59 2.81 -12.92 5.50
N VAL A 60 1.75 -12.40 4.90
CA VAL A 60 1.81 -11.48 3.76
C VAL A 60 1.64 -10.03 4.21
N ASP A 61 0.51 -9.71 4.89
CA ASP A 61 0.15 -8.32 5.22
C ASP A 61 1.00 -7.75 6.36
N HIS A 62 1.56 -8.58 7.25
CA HIS A 62 2.44 -8.16 8.34
C HIS A 62 3.91 -8.52 8.04
N ILE A 63 4.29 -9.80 8.11
CA ILE A 63 5.69 -10.23 7.98
C ILE A 63 6.25 -9.91 6.59
N GLY A 64 5.48 -10.14 5.54
CA GLY A 64 5.86 -9.83 4.17
C GLY A 64 6.05 -8.33 3.92
N ALA A 65 5.20 -7.50 4.53
CA ALA A 65 5.37 -6.05 4.51
C ALA A 65 6.69 -5.64 5.21
N ILE A 66 6.95 -6.14 6.43
CA ILE A 66 8.20 -5.85 7.17
C ILE A 66 9.41 -6.31 6.35
N ARG A 67 9.36 -7.51 5.76
CA ARG A 67 10.45 -8.01 4.90
C ARG A 67 10.74 -7.05 3.76
N SER A 68 9.71 -6.53 3.10
CA SER A 68 9.92 -5.57 2.00
C SER A 68 10.53 -4.25 2.47
N MET A 69 10.19 -3.78 3.68
CA MET A 69 10.80 -2.58 4.27
C MET A 69 12.27 -2.81 4.61
N VAL A 70 12.60 -3.94 5.24
CA VAL A 70 13.99 -4.31 5.55
C VAL A 70 14.81 -4.46 4.28
N THR A 71 14.27 -5.14 3.27
CA THR A 71 14.93 -5.30 1.97
C THR A 71 15.14 -3.94 1.28
N ALA A 72 14.16 -3.02 1.36
CA ALA A 72 14.29 -1.66 0.85
C ALA A 72 15.49 -0.93 1.51
N GLN A 73 15.59 -0.99 2.84
CA GLN A 73 16.70 -0.37 3.57
C GLN A 73 18.05 -0.98 3.19
N VAL A 74 18.14 -2.30 3.07
CA VAL A 74 19.38 -3.03 2.68
C VAL A 74 19.86 -2.59 1.29
N HIS A 75 18.94 -2.40 0.34
CA HIS A 75 19.25 -1.99 -1.03
C HIS A 75 19.25 -0.46 -1.25
N GLY A 76 19.11 0.34 -0.19
CA GLY A 76 19.17 1.81 -0.25
C GLY A 76 17.95 2.48 -0.89
N VAL A 77 16.84 1.75 -1.08
CA VAL A 77 15.58 2.31 -1.56
C VAL A 77 14.90 3.04 -0.41
N LYS A 78 14.79 4.36 -0.50
CA LYS A 78 14.29 5.19 0.61
C LYS A 78 12.79 5.46 0.53
N ARG A 79 12.25 5.74 -0.67
CA ARG A 79 10.84 6.10 -0.83
C ARG A 79 9.94 4.88 -0.72
N TYR A 80 9.03 4.87 0.27
CA TYR A 80 8.17 3.73 0.56
C TYR A 80 6.73 4.18 0.78
N ILE A 81 5.79 3.69 -0.03
CA ILE A 81 4.37 3.98 0.09
C ILE A 81 3.64 2.71 0.48
N MET A 82 2.98 2.75 1.64
CA MET A 82 2.20 1.65 2.18
C MET A 82 0.72 1.84 1.92
N LEU A 83 0.11 0.87 1.29
CA LEU A 83 -1.34 0.71 1.30
C LEU A 83 -1.76 -0.01 2.58
N SER A 84 -2.31 0.76 3.52
CA SER A 84 -2.88 0.26 4.76
C SER A 84 -4.42 0.17 4.69
N SER A 85 -5.11 0.46 5.76
CA SER A 85 -6.57 0.45 5.87
C SER A 85 -7.03 1.44 6.94
N ILE A 86 -8.19 2.06 6.77
CA ILE A 86 -8.91 2.64 7.91
C ILE A 86 -9.16 1.55 8.95
N ASN A 87 -9.27 1.93 10.21
CA ASN A 87 -9.42 0.99 11.35
C ASN A 87 -8.24 0.01 11.51
N ALA A 88 -7.07 0.25 10.90
CA ALA A 88 -5.85 -0.48 11.23
C ALA A 88 -5.46 -0.14 12.68
N ASP A 89 -5.75 -1.08 13.59
CA ASP A 89 -5.59 -0.96 15.03
C ASP A 89 -5.17 -2.30 15.63
N GLU A 90 -4.12 -2.28 16.45
CA GLU A 90 -3.57 -3.46 17.13
C GLU A 90 -4.57 -4.07 18.13
N ASN A 91 -5.46 -3.23 18.68
CA ASN A 91 -6.48 -3.63 19.62
C ASN A 91 -7.84 -3.92 18.96
N SER A 92 -7.92 -3.93 17.65
CA SER A 92 -9.17 -4.15 16.92
C SER A 92 -9.89 -5.41 17.41
N ASN A 93 -11.21 -5.26 17.65
CA ASN A 93 -12.13 -6.34 17.98
C ASN A 93 -13.18 -6.58 16.88
N SER A 94 -12.96 -6.03 15.70
CA SER A 94 -13.85 -6.17 14.56
C SER A 94 -13.90 -7.61 14.03
N ARG A 95 -14.89 -7.91 13.20
CA ARG A 95 -15.02 -9.22 12.55
C ARG A 95 -13.77 -9.61 11.73
N ILE A 96 -13.01 -8.62 11.26
CA ILE A 96 -11.74 -8.79 10.53
C ILE A 96 -10.54 -8.30 11.34
N ALA A 97 -10.59 -8.42 12.67
CA ALA A 97 -9.55 -7.96 13.58
C ALA A 97 -8.14 -8.46 13.20
N HIS A 98 -8.02 -9.70 12.73
CA HIS A 98 -6.74 -10.25 12.28
C HIS A 98 -6.10 -9.42 11.15
N TYR A 99 -6.91 -8.90 10.22
CA TYR A 99 -6.45 -8.04 9.14
C TYR A 99 -6.07 -6.64 9.65
N HIS A 100 -6.95 -6.01 10.46
CA HIS A 100 -6.66 -4.69 11.03
C HIS A 100 -5.39 -4.69 11.89
N LYS A 101 -5.18 -5.76 12.70
CA LYS A 101 -3.97 -5.94 13.50
C LYS A 101 -2.73 -6.11 12.63
N ALA A 102 -2.80 -6.95 11.59
CA ALA A 102 -1.68 -7.15 10.66
C ALA A 102 -1.24 -5.84 9.98
N LYS A 103 -2.21 -5.03 9.51
CA LYS A 103 -1.94 -3.72 8.95
C LYS A 103 -1.36 -2.75 9.98
N ALA A 104 -1.92 -2.70 11.19
CA ALA A 104 -1.42 -1.84 12.26
C ALA A 104 0.02 -2.17 12.66
N PHE A 105 0.36 -3.45 12.79
CA PHE A 105 1.75 -3.87 13.09
C PHE A 105 2.71 -3.52 11.96
N ALA A 106 2.31 -3.67 10.70
CA ALA A 106 3.12 -3.25 9.56
C ALA A 106 3.31 -1.73 9.53
N ASP A 107 2.23 -0.96 9.75
CA ASP A 107 2.27 0.50 9.81
C ASP A 107 3.20 1.00 10.91
N ARG A 108 3.11 0.42 12.13
CA ARG A 108 3.98 0.78 13.24
C ARG A 108 5.45 0.51 12.90
N HIS A 109 5.76 -0.67 12.36
CA HIS A 109 7.14 -0.98 11.98
C HIS A 109 7.67 0.03 10.94
N LEU A 110 6.86 0.38 9.93
CA LEU A 110 7.25 1.35 8.92
C LEU A 110 7.57 2.73 9.51
N ILE A 111 6.76 3.21 10.46
CA ILE A 111 6.94 4.49 11.16
C ILE A 111 8.27 4.52 11.94
N GLU A 112 8.71 3.38 12.45
CA GLU A 112 9.98 3.23 13.20
C GLU A 112 11.21 3.11 12.29
N THR A 113 11.04 3.02 10.96
CA THR A 113 12.16 2.96 10.00
C THR A 113 12.68 4.36 9.64
N ASN A 114 13.85 4.38 9.00
CA ASN A 114 14.43 5.59 8.39
C ASN A 114 14.02 5.75 6.91
N LEU A 115 12.94 5.12 6.47
CA LEU A 115 12.40 5.26 5.12
C LEU A 115 11.64 6.58 4.97
N ASP A 116 11.64 7.14 3.77
CA ASP A 116 10.78 8.26 3.39
C ASP A 116 9.36 7.72 3.12
N TRP A 117 8.68 7.35 4.20
CA TRP A 117 7.42 6.60 4.13
C TRP A 117 6.19 7.50 3.99
N THR A 118 5.17 6.95 3.36
CA THR A 118 3.78 7.46 3.38
C THR A 118 2.84 6.27 3.60
N ILE A 119 1.85 6.41 4.48
CA ILE A 119 0.84 5.39 4.76
C ILE A 119 -0.52 5.92 4.33
N VAL A 120 -1.11 5.28 3.31
CA VAL A 120 -2.45 5.61 2.82
C VAL A 120 -3.43 4.57 3.34
N CYS A 121 -4.43 5.03 4.10
CA CYS A 121 -5.45 4.19 4.73
C CYS A 121 -6.80 4.39 4.01
N PRO A 122 -7.10 3.62 2.97
CA PRO A 122 -8.39 3.75 2.29
C PRO A 122 -9.53 3.17 3.11
N GLY A 123 -10.73 3.65 2.82
CA GLY A 123 -11.99 3.02 3.19
C GLY A 123 -12.27 1.74 2.42
N GLY A 124 -13.52 1.30 2.39
CA GLY A 124 -13.95 0.18 1.57
C GLY A 124 -13.64 0.41 0.10
N LEU A 125 -13.13 -0.63 -0.60
CA LEU A 125 -12.71 -0.51 -2.00
C LEU A 125 -13.81 -0.99 -2.95
N ARG A 126 -14.03 -0.22 -4.04
CA ARG A 126 -14.92 -0.56 -5.15
C ARG A 126 -14.16 -0.66 -6.47
N ASP A 127 -14.74 -1.39 -7.43
CA ASP A 127 -14.14 -1.65 -8.75
C ASP A 127 -14.69 -0.73 -9.86
N GLU A 128 -15.48 0.29 -9.51
CA GLU A 128 -15.94 1.28 -10.48
C GLU A 128 -14.80 2.20 -10.95
N GLU A 129 -14.99 2.83 -12.10
CA GLU A 129 -14.07 3.81 -12.64
C GLU A 129 -13.88 5.00 -11.67
N GLY A 130 -12.64 5.42 -11.50
CA GLY A 130 -12.28 6.54 -10.64
C GLY A 130 -12.60 7.89 -11.29
N ASN A 131 -13.13 8.82 -10.51
CA ASN A 131 -13.45 10.17 -10.96
C ASN A 131 -12.36 11.21 -10.65
N GLY A 132 -11.24 10.78 -10.05
CA GLY A 132 -10.12 11.64 -9.67
C GLY A 132 -10.38 12.53 -8.45
N LEU A 133 -11.51 12.34 -7.74
CA LEU A 133 -11.90 13.16 -6.60
C LEU A 133 -11.85 12.37 -5.29
N VAL A 134 -11.16 12.91 -4.28
CA VAL A 134 -10.97 12.26 -2.98
C VAL A 134 -11.14 13.25 -1.83
N SER A 135 -11.23 12.71 -0.63
CA SER A 135 -11.08 13.41 0.63
C SER A 135 -10.02 12.71 1.47
N VAL A 136 -9.11 13.47 2.07
CA VAL A 136 -8.04 12.97 2.93
C VAL A 136 -8.22 13.54 4.34
N HIS A 137 -7.97 12.71 5.35
CA HIS A 137 -8.14 13.10 6.75
C HIS A 137 -7.05 12.50 7.63
N SER A 138 -6.66 13.20 8.68
CA SER A 138 -5.78 12.66 9.72
C SER A 138 -6.47 11.63 10.62
N ASP A 139 -7.80 11.65 10.70
CA ASP A 139 -8.58 10.64 11.41
C ASP A 139 -8.60 9.33 10.61
N LEU A 140 -8.22 8.23 11.27
CA LEU A 140 -8.11 6.90 10.67
C LEU A 140 -9.32 6.00 10.96
N PHE A 141 -10.27 6.47 11.76
CA PHE A 141 -11.45 5.72 12.15
C PHE A 141 -12.72 6.21 11.45
N LEU A 142 -12.54 6.77 10.26
CA LEU A 142 -13.65 7.22 9.41
C LEU A 142 -14.35 6.04 8.74
N GLU A 143 -15.64 6.19 8.52
CA GLU A 143 -16.36 5.35 7.57
C GLU A 143 -16.31 5.98 6.17
N GLY A 144 -16.12 5.17 5.15
CA GLY A 144 -16.10 5.64 3.77
C GLY A 144 -15.65 4.56 2.80
N ILE A 145 -15.74 4.90 1.54
CA ILE A 145 -15.37 4.04 0.42
C ILE A 145 -14.51 4.84 -0.55
N THR A 146 -13.75 4.16 -1.40
CA THR A 146 -13.05 4.75 -2.54
C THR A 146 -12.93 3.73 -3.66
N THR A 147 -12.74 4.19 -4.89
CA THR A 147 -12.46 3.29 -6.00
C THR A 147 -10.99 2.89 -6.01
N ARG A 148 -10.68 1.69 -6.54
CA ARG A 148 -9.29 1.25 -6.73
C ARG A 148 -8.52 2.18 -7.67
N ASP A 149 -9.18 2.78 -8.64
CA ASP A 149 -8.57 3.75 -9.56
C ASP A 149 -8.12 5.02 -8.83
N ASN A 150 -9.02 5.63 -8.03
CA ASN A 150 -8.66 6.81 -7.24
C ASN A 150 -7.55 6.51 -6.23
N LEU A 151 -7.61 5.32 -5.59
CA LEU A 151 -6.57 4.87 -4.68
C LEU A 151 -5.23 4.71 -5.41
N ALA A 152 -5.21 4.01 -6.54
CA ALA A 152 -3.98 3.80 -7.32
C ALA A 152 -3.37 5.14 -7.77
N ALA A 153 -4.20 6.05 -8.30
CA ALA A 153 -3.76 7.39 -8.68
C ALA A 153 -3.21 8.19 -7.48
N SER A 154 -3.80 8.02 -6.29
CA SER A 154 -3.32 8.67 -5.06
C SER A 154 -1.97 8.10 -4.61
N LEU A 155 -1.78 6.77 -4.64
CA LEU A 155 -0.51 6.13 -4.29
C LEU A 155 0.63 6.59 -5.23
N VAL A 156 0.36 6.67 -6.54
CA VAL A 156 1.33 7.18 -7.53
C VAL A 156 1.61 8.65 -7.29
N SER A 157 0.59 9.48 -7.02
CA SER A 157 0.78 10.90 -6.74
C SER A 157 1.64 11.15 -5.50
N CYS A 158 1.58 10.26 -4.49
CA CYS A 158 2.45 10.36 -3.32
C CYS A 158 3.94 10.21 -3.66
N LEU A 159 4.32 9.55 -4.74
CA LEU A 159 5.72 9.49 -5.19
C LEU A 159 6.27 10.88 -5.56
N GLU A 160 5.42 11.73 -6.10
CA GLU A 160 5.77 13.07 -6.60
C GLU A 160 5.62 14.18 -5.54
N LEU A 161 5.01 13.89 -4.39
CA LEU A 161 4.62 14.87 -3.38
C LEU A 161 5.43 14.68 -2.08
N PRO A 162 6.57 15.39 -1.90
CA PRO A 162 7.42 15.26 -0.72
C PRO A 162 6.71 15.61 0.60
N ASN A 163 5.68 16.47 0.58
CA ASN A 163 4.88 16.80 1.76
C ASN A 163 4.14 15.59 2.35
N THR A 164 4.00 14.50 1.59
CA THR A 164 3.39 13.26 2.10
C THR A 164 4.38 12.36 2.85
N ILE A 165 5.68 12.68 2.85
CA ILE A 165 6.69 11.93 3.60
C ILE A 165 6.45 12.08 5.10
N GLY A 166 6.49 10.97 5.83
CA GLY A 166 6.19 10.92 7.27
C GLY A 166 4.71 11.11 7.59
N LYS A 167 3.82 10.94 6.62
CA LYS A 167 2.38 11.12 6.80
C LYS A 167 1.61 9.81 6.73
N ARG A 168 0.63 9.69 7.64
CA ARG A 168 -0.39 8.65 7.65
C ARG A 168 -1.76 9.31 7.60
N PHE A 169 -2.58 8.95 6.64
CA PHE A 169 -3.89 9.58 6.44
C PHE A 169 -4.90 8.60 5.85
N SER A 170 -6.18 8.82 6.16
CA SER A 170 -7.28 8.12 5.51
C SER A 170 -7.62 8.75 4.16
N LEU A 171 -8.10 7.92 3.22
CA LEU A 171 -8.47 8.31 1.87
C LEU A 171 -9.83 7.68 1.54
N ILE A 172 -10.80 8.54 1.27
CA ILE A 172 -12.16 8.16 0.89
C ILE A 172 -12.61 8.98 -0.33
N GLU A 173 -13.75 8.65 -0.91
CA GLU A 173 -14.40 9.50 -1.91
C GLU A 173 -14.60 10.91 -1.38
N GLY A 174 -14.50 11.88 -2.29
CA GLY A 174 -14.61 13.28 -1.92
C GLY A 174 -14.94 14.18 -3.10
N LYS A 175 -14.63 15.46 -2.93
CA LYS A 175 -14.91 16.50 -3.93
C LYS A 175 -13.65 17.27 -4.36
N THR A 176 -12.48 16.88 -3.87
CA THR A 176 -11.21 17.57 -4.14
C THR A 176 -10.38 16.73 -5.09
N PRO A 177 -9.80 17.31 -6.15
CA PRO A 177 -8.86 16.61 -7.02
C PRO A 177 -7.71 15.98 -6.21
N ILE A 178 -7.28 14.78 -6.59
CA ILE A 178 -6.31 13.97 -5.82
C ILE A 178 -5.06 14.78 -5.42
N LYS A 179 -4.40 15.44 -6.38
CA LYS A 179 -3.17 16.20 -6.08
C LYS A 179 -3.44 17.35 -5.10
N GLU A 180 -4.56 18.06 -5.25
CA GLU A 180 -4.92 19.16 -4.35
C GLU A 180 -5.27 18.66 -2.93
N ALA A 181 -5.91 17.51 -2.82
CA ALA A 181 -6.19 16.89 -1.53
C ALA A 181 -4.90 16.46 -0.83
N LEU A 182 -3.98 15.82 -1.56
CA LEU A 182 -2.71 15.35 -1.02
C LEU A 182 -1.73 16.49 -0.64
N LEU A 183 -1.82 17.66 -1.25
CA LEU A 183 -1.03 18.83 -0.86
C LEU A 183 -1.39 19.37 0.55
N LYS A 184 -2.53 18.96 1.10
CA LYS A 184 -3.03 19.43 2.40
C LYS A 184 -2.72 18.48 3.57
N VAL A 185 -2.00 17.37 3.33
CA VAL A 185 -1.63 16.35 4.35
C VAL A 185 -0.46 16.81 5.21
#